data_7e6fd458b9b47d88aa0fd82ef727ddea
#
_entry.id   7e6fd458b9b47d88aa0fd82ef727ddea
#
_cell.length_a   1.000
_cell.length_b   1.000
_cell.length_c   1.000
_cell.angle_alpha   90.00
_cell.angle_beta   90.00
_cell.angle_gamma   90.00
#
_symmetry.space_group_name_H-M   'P 1'
#
loop_
_entity.id
_entity.type
_entity.pdbx_description
1 polymer ?
#
loop_
_entity_poly.entity_id
_entity_poly.type
_entity_poly.pdbx_seq_one_letter_code
_entity_poly.pdbx_strand_id
1 'polypeptide(L)'
;TNAVVLTEATAKLYALSLAWSDQTLQISDPRYQATSGIQTTVQVSRSEDFSGSIIESTENGVSKSYTVAALNIIAYKLNAPAEEAAPLYFRLAGSNGSNIAPVYSNTVAVTVTPYPIDMHYASIINKGSGQDSGQDFYSANADGQYSGFFGAAAWEGIYVQEADGTTWHTAQSGGVGTPFLLTT
;
A
#
# COMPACT_ATOMS: atom_id res chain seq x y z
N THR A 1 -21.73 6.52 -9.28
CA THR A 1 -20.75 6.17 -8.25
C THR A 1 -20.26 4.77 -8.57
N ASN A 2 -18.97 4.61 -8.81
CA ASN A 2 -18.40 3.29 -9.06
C ASN A 2 -18.35 2.55 -7.73
N ALA A 3 -19.05 1.44 -7.61
CA ALA A 3 -19.02 0.57 -6.45
C ALA A 3 -18.20 -0.70 -6.78
N VAL A 4 -17.26 -1.06 -5.92
CA VAL A 4 -16.37 -2.22 -6.10
C VAL A 4 -16.48 -3.10 -4.87
N VAL A 5 -16.94 -4.35 -5.05
CA VAL A 5 -16.91 -5.36 -4.00
C VAL A 5 -15.56 -6.10 -4.12
N LEU A 6 -14.78 -6.03 -3.07
CA LEU A 6 -13.49 -6.69 -2.98
C LEU A 6 -13.69 -8.11 -2.42
N THR A 7 -13.01 -9.10 -2.99
CA THR A 7 -13.07 -10.48 -2.50
C THR A 7 -11.69 -11.11 -2.51
N GLU A 8 -11.39 -11.93 -1.53
CA GLU A 8 -10.12 -12.64 -1.44
C GLU A 8 -9.88 -13.55 -2.67
N ALA A 9 -10.92 -14.18 -3.17
CA ALA A 9 -10.84 -15.03 -4.36
C ALA A 9 -10.34 -14.31 -5.62
N THR A 10 -10.50 -12.97 -5.67
CA THR A 10 -10.04 -12.12 -6.78
C THR A 10 -8.87 -11.22 -6.42
N ALA A 11 -8.18 -11.48 -5.31
CA ALA A 11 -7.14 -10.64 -4.73
C ALA A 11 -6.08 -10.15 -5.73
N LYS A 12 -5.70 -10.99 -6.70
CA LYS A 12 -4.68 -10.69 -7.72
C LYS A 12 -5.20 -9.94 -8.94
N LEU A 13 -6.50 -9.79 -9.10
CA LEU A 13 -7.09 -9.05 -10.22
C LEU A 13 -7.06 -7.55 -9.96
N TYR A 14 -7.05 -6.76 -11.03
CA TYR A 14 -7.16 -5.30 -10.91
C TYR A 14 -8.60 -4.89 -10.57
N ALA A 15 -8.73 -4.06 -9.54
CA ALA A 15 -10.00 -3.53 -9.06
C ALA A 15 -10.26 -2.09 -9.52
N LEU A 16 -9.19 -1.28 -9.62
CA LEU A 16 -9.28 0.13 -9.93
C LEU A 16 -8.05 0.56 -10.73
N SER A 17 -8.28 1.37 -11.76
CA SER A 17 -7.21 2.06 -12.48
C SER A 17 -7.54 3.55 -12.56
N LEU A 18 -6.57 4.37 -12.19
CA LEU A 18 -6.60 5.82 -12.30
C LEU A 18 -5.67 6.22 -13.44
N ALA A 19 -6.06 7.22 -14.21
CA ALA A 19 -5.22 7.85 -15.22
C ALA A 19 -5.40 9.37 -15.16
N TRP A 20 -4.35 10.10 -15.47
CA TRP A 20 -4.34 11.56 -15.47
C TRP A 20 -3.51 12.10 -16.62
N SER A 21 -3.70 13.39 -16.91
CA SER A 21 -2.89 14.08 -17.90
C SER A 21 -1.53 14.44 -17.30
N ASP A 22 -0.48 14.34 -18.10
CA ASP A 22 0.83 14.85 -17.70
C ASP A 22 0.76 16.36 -17.42
N GLN A 23 1.47 16.79 -16.39
CA GLN A 23 1.48 18.18 -15.94
C GLN A 23 2.82 18.82 -16.30
N THR A 24 2.75 19.97 -16.94
CA THR A 24 3.92 20.79 -17.24
C THR A 24 4.02 21.96 -16.29
N LEU A 25 5.22 22.21 -15.78
CA LEU A 25 5.51 23.35 -14.94
C LEU A 25 5.44 24.64 -15.74
N GLN A 26 4.62 25.59 -15.29
CA GLN A 26 4.56 26.94 -15.84
C GLN A 26 5.41 27.87 -14.95
N ILE A 27 6.48 28.42 -15.52
CA ILE A 27 7.32 29.39 -14.81
C ILE A 27 6.96 30.78 -15.32
N SER A 28 6.54 31.66 -14.42
CA SER A 28 6.09 33.00 -14.75
C SER A 28 7.22 33.94 -15.20
N ASP A 29 8.44 33.68 -14.75
CA ASP A 29 9.64 34.48 -15.13
C ASP A 29 10.52 33.68 -16.07
N PRO A 30 10.66 34.09 -17.35
CA PRO A 30 11.44 33.34 -18.36
C PRO A 30 12.95 33.28 -18.07
N ARG A 31 13.46 34.02 -17.08
CA ARG A 31 14.86 33.97 -16.66
C ARG A 31 15.16 32.72 -15.82
N TYR A 32 14.15 32.05 -15.31
CA TYR A 32 14.29 30.84 -14.51
C TYR A 32 13.88 29.60 -15.31
N GLN A 33 14.54 28.51 -15.06
CA GLN A 33 14.18 27.19 -15.60
C GLN A 33 13.94 26.25 -14.45
N ALA A 34 12.94 25.37 -14.57
CA ALA A 34 12.73 24.30 -13.61
C ALA A 34 13.92 23.34 -13.65
N THR A 35 14.51 23.08 -12.51
CA THR A 35 15.61 22.11 -12.36
C THR A 35 15.12 20.67 -12.18
N SER A 36 13.83 20.49 -11.90
CA SER A 36 13.17 19.19 -11.73
C SER A 36 11.74 19.23 -12.29
N GLY A 37 11.22 18.08 -12.68
CA GLY A 37 9.82 17.92 -13.05
C GLY A 37 8.86 17.96 -11.85
N ILE A 38 7.57 17.91 -12.13
CA ILE A 38 6.55 17.75 -11.08
C ILE A 38 6.61 16.30 -10.58
N GLN A 39 6.76 16.14 -9.27
CA GLN A 39 6.53 14.86 -8.62
C GLN A 39 5.04 14.69 -8.37
N THR A 40 4.46 13.62 -8.87
CA THR A 40 3.05 13.30 -8.68
C THR A 40 2.89 12.25 -7.59
N THR A 41 2.04 12.53 -6.62
CA THR A 41 1.69 11.61 -5.54
C THR A 41 0.19 11.37 -5.57
N VAL A 42 -0.21 10.09 -5.63
CA VAL A 42 -1.61 9.70 -5.43
C VAL A 42 -1.88 9.67 -3.94
N GLN A 43 -2.90 10.40 -3.50
CA GLN A 43 -3.39 10.43 -2.13
C GLN A 43 -4.74 9.73 -2.04
N VAL A 44 -4.91 8.88 -1.03
CA VAL A 44 -6.16 8.18 -0.73
C VAL A 44 -6.58 8.47 0.69
N SER A 45 -7.84 8.83 0.91
CA SER A 45 -8.42 9.10 2.23
C SER A 45 -9.87 8.60 2.32
N ARG A 46 -10.37 8.42 3.53
CA ARG A 46 -11.81 8.24 3.79
C ARG A 46 -12.58 9.54 3.97
N SER A 47 -11.87 10.65 4.10
CA SER A 47 -12.44 11.97 4.21
C SER A 47 -12.29 12.70 2.87
N GLU A 48 -13.38 13.27 2.35
CA GLU A 48 -13.39 13.97 1.06
C GLU A 48 -12.49 15.20 1.06
N ASP A 49 -12.34 15.84 2.21
CA ASP A 49 -11.47 17.00 2.42
C ASP A 49 -10.02 16.62 2.76
N PHE A 50 -9.71 15.33 2.86
CA PHE A 50 -8.40 14.81 3.24
C PHE A 50 -7.91 15.31 4.62
N SER A 51 -8.82 15.59 5.54
CA SER A 51 -8.50 16.04 6.90
C SER A 51 -8.07 14.93 7.86
N GLY A 52 -8.31 13.66 7.49
CA GLY A 52 -7.97 12.48 8.29
C GLY A 52 -6.68 11.80 7.85
N SER A 53 -6.62 10.48 8.07
CA SER A 53 -5.53 9.65 7.59
C SER A 53 -5.46 9.65 6.07
N ILE A 54 -4.25 9.77 5.53
CA ILE A 54 -3.96 9.76 4.10
C ILE A 54 -2.94 8.68 3.83
N ILE A 55 -3.20 7.84 2.82
CA ILE A 55 -2.21 6.92 2.26
C ILE A 55 -1.69 7.53 0.98
N GLU A 56 -0.37 7.58 0.84
CA GLU A 56 0.33 8.24 -0.26
C GLU A 56 1.17 7.24 -1.06
N SER A 57 1.24 7.47 -2.36
CA SER A 57 2.08 6.70 -3.28
C SER A 57 2.62 7.62 -4.36
N THR A 58 3.95 7.75 -4.43
CA THR A 58 4.61 8.55 -5.47
C THR A 58 4.67 7.78 -6.77
N GLU A 59 4.30 8.44 -7.88
CA GLU A 59 4.20 7.83 -9.19
C GLU A 59 5.12 8.54 -10.20
N ASN A 60 5.77 7.74 -11.04
CA ASN A 60 6.63 8.24 -12.13
C ASN A 60 5.92 8.27 -13.48
N GLY A 61 4.68 7.81 -13.56
CA GLY A 61 3.85 7.76 -14.76
C GLY A 61 2.58 8.59 -14.63
N VAL A 62 1.70 8.41 -15.59
CA VAL A 62 0.39 9.10 -15.67
C VAL A 62 -0.78 8.16 -15.36
N SER A 63 -0.51 7.06 -14.69
CA SER A 63 -1.53 6.09 -14.27
C SER A 63 -1.11 5.30 -13.05
N LYS A 64 -2.10 4.82 -12.29
CA LYS A 64 -1.94 3.91 -11.16
C LYS A 64 -3.06 2.89 -11.17
N SER A 65 -2.69 1.62 -11.04
CA SER A 65 -3.66 0.53 -10.91
C SER A 65 -3.50 -0.15 -9.56
N TYR A 66 -4.62 -0.51 -8.97
CA TYR A 66 -4.69 -1.22 -7.71
C TYR A 66 -5.31 -2.59 -7.95
N THR A 67 -4.66 -3.64 -7.45
CA THR A 67 -5.29 -4.95 -7.34
C THR A 67 -6.35 -4.94 -6.25
N VAL A 68 -7.22 -5.95 -6.26
CA VAL A 68 -8.22 -6.15 -5.20
C VAL A 68 -7.55 -6.20 -3.83
N ALA A 69 -6.47 -6.97 -3.67
CA ALA A 69 -5.72 -7.04 -2.41
C ALA A 69 -5.13 -5.69 -2.00
N ALA A 70 -4.49 -4.97 -2.92
CA ALA A 70 -3.90 -3.67 -2.62
C ALA A 70 -4.96 -2.63 -2.18
N LEU A 71 -6.11 -2.62 -2.86
CA LEU A 71 -7.20 -1.72 -2.51
C LEU A 71 -7.85 -2.10 -1.17
N ASN A 72 -7.94 -3.41 -0.87
CA ASN A 72 -8.43 -3.91 0.40
C ASN A 72 -7.53 -3.50 1.58
N ILE A 73 -6.22 -3.60 1.40
CA ILE A 73 -5.23 -3.15 2.40
C ILE A 73 -5.34 -1.64 2.64
N ILE A 74 -5.50 -0.83 1.59
CA ILE A 74 -5.72 0.61 1.71
C ILE A 74 -6.99 0.89 2.51
N ALA A 75 -8.10 0.20 2.20
CA ALA A 75 -9.35 0.33 2.91
C ALA A 75 -9.20 -0.04 4.40
N TYR A 76 -8.53 -1.15 4.70
CA TYR A 76 -8.22 -1.59 6.07
C TYR A 76 -7.42 -0.52 6.83
N LYS A 77 -6.33 -0.02 6.26
CA LYS A 77 -5.46 1.00 6.89
C LYS A 77 -6.17 2.34 7.12
N LEU A 78 -7.15 2.63 6.31
CA LEU A 78 -8.02 3.79 6.48
C LEU A 78 -9.24 3.50 7.37
N ASN A 79 -9.29 2.36 8.07
CA ASN A 79 -10.37 1.93 8.94
C ASN A 79 -11.74 1.88 8.24
N ALA A 80 -11.77 1.44 6.98
CA ALA A 80 -13.04 1.10 6.33
C ALA A 80 -13.57 -0.20 6.95
N PRO A 81 -14.85 -0.25 7.34
CA PRO A 81 -15.42 -1.45 7.91
C PRO A 81 -15.45 -2.58 6.88
N ALA A 82 -15.04 -3.79 7.29
CA ALA A 82 -15.14 -4.96 6.44
C ALA A 82 -16.60 -5.30 6.17
N GLU A 83 -16.87 -5.82 4.96
CA GLU A 83 -18.19 -6.25 4.50
C GLU A 83 -19.25 -5.13 4.39
N GLU A 84 -18.86 -3.87 4.64
CA GLU A 84 -19.71 -2.70 4.51
C GLU A 84 -19.19 -1.77 3.41
N ALA A 85 -20.12 -1.15 2.68
CA ALA A 85 -19.78 -0.20 1.64
C ALA A 85 -19.25 1.12 2.24
N ALA A 86 -18.05 1.51 1.86
CA ALA A 86 -17.39 2.71 2.36
C ALA A 86 -16.75 3.53 1.24
N PRO A 87 -16.81 4.87 1.26
CA PRO A 87 -16.15 5.69 0.28
C PRO A 87 -14.64 5.76 0.52
N LEU A 88 -13.87 5.69 -0.57
CA LEU A 88 -12.48 6.10 -0.64
C LEU A 88 -12.37 7.26 -1.62
N TYR A 89 -11.67 8.30 -1.23
CA TYR A 89 -11.45 9.50 -2.02
C TYR A 89 -10.02 9.53 -2.50
N PHE A 90 -9.84 9.78 -3.79
CA PHE A 90 -8.57 9.82 -4.46
C PHE A 90 -8.32 11.20 -5.03
N ARG A 91 -7.11 11.73 -4.86
CA ARG A 91 -6.64 12.93 -5.56
C ARG A 91 -5.16 12.81 -5.89
N LEU A 92 -4.69 13.66 -6.75
CA LEU A 92 -3.26 13.83 -7.02
C LEU A 92 -2.75 15.06 -6.25
N ALA A 93 -1.54 14.94 -5.72
CA ALA A 93 -0.75 16.06 -5.23
C ALA A 93 0.47 16.21 -6.14
N GLY A 94 0.56 17.33 -6.83
CA GLY A 94 1.72 17.70 -7.65
C GLY A 94 2.63 18.63 -6.86
N SER A 95 3.91 18.29 -6.72
CA SER A 95 4.90 19.12 -6.02
C SER A 95 6.17 19.28 -6.85
N ASN A 96 6.84 20.42 -6.68
CA ASN A 96 8.17 20.68 -7.24
C ASN A 96 9.08 21.19 -6.13
N GLY A 97 9.60 20.26 -5.32
CA GLY A 97 10.45 20.55 -4.18
C GLY A 97 9.69 20.90 -2.90
N SER A 98 10.43 20.94 -1.78
CA SER A 98 9.87 21.09 -0.43
C SER A 98 9.44 22.51 -0.07
N ASN A 99 9.83 23.50 -0.87
CA ASN A 99 9.60 24.92 -0.57
C ASN A 99 8.32 25.49 -1.22
N ILE A 100 7.60 24.67 -1.98
CA ILE A 100 6.40 25.08 -2.71
C ILE A 100 5.25 24.19 -2.23
N ALA A 101 4.12 24.81 -1.86
CA ALA A 101 2.94 24.04 -1.49
C ALA A 101 2.45 23.19 -2.67
N PRO A 102 2.05 21.93 -2.43
CA PRO A 102 1.53 21.08 -3.48
C PRO A 102 0.24 21.64 -4.08
N VAL A 103 0.04 21.36 -5.36
CA VAL A 103 -1.21 21.63 -6.06
C VAL A 103 -1.99 20.32 -6.16
N TYR A 104 -3.28 20.38 -5.92
CA TYR A 104 -4.15 19.22 -5.90
C TYR A 104 -5.05 19.15 -7.13
N SER A 105 -5.31 17.94 -7.59
CA SER A 105 -6.32 17.67 -8.61
C SER A 105 -7.74 17.75 -8.04
N ASN A 106 -8.73 17.53 -8.91
CA ASN A 106 -10.08 17.15 -8.45
C ASN A 106 -10.03 15.85 -7.65
N THR A 107 -11.01 15.69 -6.76
CA THR A 107 -11.21 14.46 -5.99
C THR A 107 -12.14 13.51 -6.75
N VAL A 108 -11.81 12.23 -6.71
CA VAL A 108 -12.62 11.15 -7.27
C VAL A 108 -13.04 10.20 -6.14
N ALA A 109 -14.33 9.95 -6.01
CA ALA A 109 -14.87 9.01 -5.02
C ALA A 109 -15.11 7.63 -5.64
N VAL A 110 -14.66 6.60 -4.94
CA VAL A 110 -14.93 5.20 -5.25
C VAL A 110 -15.50 4.53 -4.01
N THR A 111 -16.65 3.90 -4.12
CA THR A 111 -17.22 3.14 -3.01
C THR A 111 -16.65 1.72 -3.05
N VAL A 112 -16.06 1.26 -1.97
CA VAL A 112 -15.52 -0.10 -1.85
C VAL A 112 -16.26 -0.85 -0.75
N THR A 113 -16.40 -2.17 -0.92
CA THR A 113 -16.83 -3.09 0.14
C THR A 113 -15.65 -4.02 0.40
N PRO A 114 -14.85 -3.79 1.46
CA PRO A 114 -13.66 -4.59 1.74
C PRO A 114 -14.03 -5.97 2.29
N TYR A 115 -13.16 -6.97 2.06
CA TYR A 115 -13.22 -8.23 2.82
C TYR A 115 -12.35 -8.13 4.08
N PRO A 116 -12.67 -8.91 5.15
CA PRO A 116 -11.91 -8.88 6.40
C PRO A 116 -10.47 -9.41 6.18
N ILE A 117 -9.51 -8.78 6.84
CA ILE A 117 -8.12 -9.24 6.90
C ILE A 117 -7.94 -9.94 8.26
N ASP A 118 -7.50 -11.19 8.24
CA ASP A 118 -7.26 -11.95 9.46
C ASP A 118 -5.81 -11.73 9.96
N MET A 119 -5.66 -10.83 10.92
CA MET A 119 -4.37 -10.50 11.54
C MET A 119 -3.85 -11.58 12.50
N HIS A 120 -4.56 -12.71 12.68
CA HIS A 120 -4.01 -13.85 13.41
C HIS A 120 -2.93 -14.60 12.65
N TYR A 121 -2.76 -14.34 11.35
CA TYR A 121 -1.77 -15.03 10.52
C TYR A 121 -0.71 -14.08 9.97
N ALA A 122 0.50 -14.59 9.87
CA ALA A 122 1.59 -13.93 9.17
C ALA A 122 2.32 -14.95 8.30
N SER A 123 2.50 -14.61 7.03
CA SER A 123 3.12 -15.49 6.04
C SER A 123 4.64 -15.48 6.14
N ILE A 124 5.25 -16.63 5.90
CA ILE A 124 6.70 -16.80 5.83
C ILE A 124 7.14 -16.61 4.38
N ILE A 125 7.89 -15.55 4.15
CA ILE A 125 8.39 -15.17 2.82
C ILE A 125 9.86 -15.63 2.69
N ASN A 126 10.14 -16.42 1.67
CA ASN A 126 11.51 -16.87 1.38
C ASN A 126 12.35 -15.72 0.83
N LYS A 127 13.52 -15.44 1.41
CA LYS A 127 14.41 -14.36 0.99
C LYS A 127 14.90 -14.54 -0.45
N GLY A 128 15.21 -15.76 -0.84
CA GLY A 128 15.82 -16.04 -2.13
C GLY A 128 14.88 -15.79 -3.30
N SER A 129 13.61 -16.19 -3.15
CA SER A 129 12.59 -16.04 -4.19
C SER A 129 11.73 -14.80 -4.02
N GLY A 130 11.64 -14.24 -2.81
CA GLY A 130 10.68 -13.20 -2.45
C GLY A 130 9.22 -13.68 -2.48
N GLN A 131 9.00 -14.99 -2.51
CA GLN A 131 7.68 -15.60 -2.60
C GLN A 131 7.23 -16.11 -1.23
N ASP A 132 5.92 -16.11 -1.03
CA ASP A 132 5.27 -16.79 0.07
C ASP A 132 5.60 -18.29 0.02
N SER A 133 6.03 -18.84 1.16
CA SER A 133 6.37 -20.25 1.30
C SER A 133 5.15 -21.17 1.41
N GLY A 134 3.95 -20.60 1.58
CA GLY A 134 2.73 -21.34 1.90
C GLY A 134 2.68 -21.85 3.33
N GLN A 135 3.54 -21.31 4.21
CA GLN A 135 3.59 -21.61 5.64
C GLN A 135 3.35 -20.32 6.43
N ASP A 136 2.60 -20.43 7.52
CA ASP A 136 2.21 -19.28 8.33
C ASP A 136 2.62 -19.43 9.79
N PHE A 137 2.85 -18.31 10.43
CA PHE A 137 2.84 -18.20 11.88
C PHE A 137 1.47 -17.74 12.38
N TYR A 138 1.15 -18.08 13.63
CA TYR A 138 -0.13 -17.74 14.25
C TYR A 138 0.08 -16.83 15.45
N SER A 139 -0.77 -15.81 15.56
CA SER A 139 -0.88 -14.90 16.70
C SER A 139 -2.21 -15.15 17.40
N ALA A 140 -2.17 -15.59 18.65
CA ALA A 140 -3.39 -15.88 19.41
C ALA A 140 -4.27 -14.65 19.68
N ASN A 141 -3.67 -13.47 19.69
CA ASN A 141 -4.33 -12.22 20.02
C ASN A 141 -4.37 -11.22 18.85
N ALA A 142 -3.84 -11.57 17.69
CA ALA A 142 -3.65 -10.65 16.55
C ALA A 142 -2.88 -9.37 16.95
N ASP A 143 -1.89 -9.48 17.82
CA ASP A 143 -1.15 -8.38 18.48
C ASP A 143 0.27 -8.19 17.93
N GLY A 144 0.58 -8.84 16.80
CA GLY A 144 1.90 -8.80 16.19
C GLY A 144 2.91 -9.77 16.81
N GLN A 145 2.50 -10.58 17.79
CA GLN A 145 3.33 -11.64 18.36
C GLN A 145 2.93 -12.97 17.74
N TYR A 146 3.81 -13.50 16.89
CA TYR A 146 3.54 -14.71 16.13
C TYR A 146 4.41 -15.88 16.61
N SER A 147 3.86 -17.09 16.55
CA SER A 147 4.56 -18.33 16.86
C SER A 147 4.11 -19.44 15.93
N GLY A 148 4.95 -20.44 15.73
CA GLY A 148 4.64 -21.59 14.89
C GLY A 148 5.87 -22.43 14.57
N PHE A 149 5.63 -23.49 13.82
CA PHE A 149 6.67 -24.34 13.27
C PHE A 149 6.63 -24.25 11.76
N PHE A 150 7.80 -24.25 11.13
CA PHE A 150 7.90 -24.25 9.67
C PHE A 150 9.10 -25.05 9.23
N GLY A 151 9.06 -25.58 8.00
CA GLY A 151 10.17 -26.28 7.38
C GLY A 151 10.97 -25.35 6.48
N ALA A 152 12.29 -25.36 6.64
CA ALA A 152 13.20 -24.61 5.79
C ALA A 152 14.54 -25.31 5.67
N ALA A 153 15.32 -24.97 4.65
CA ALA A 153 16.68 -25.46 4.51
C ALA A 153 17.62 -24.74 5.50
N ALA A 154 18.70 -25.40 5.89
CA ALA A 154 19.75 -24.78 6.67
C ALA A 154 20.31 -23.54 5.94
N TRP A 155 20.57 -22.47 6.69
CA TRP A 155 21.08 -21.18 6.17
C TRP A 155 20.11 -20.43 5.25
N GLU A 156 18.86 -20.85 5.19
CA GLU A 156 17.83 -20.12 4.49
C GLU A 156 17.49 -18.82 5.23
N GLY A 157 17.31 -17.74 4.48
CA GLY A 157 16.82 -16.47 5.00
C GLY A 157 15.31 -16.39 4.81
N ILE A 158 14.60 -15.95 5.83
CA ILE A 158 13.15 -15.70 5.76
C ILE A 158 12.80 -14.30 6.24
N TYR A 159 11.67 -13.82 5.76
CA TYR A 159 10.94 -12.70 6.33
C TYR A 159 9.58 -13.19 6.82
N VAL A 160 8.99 -12.48 7.76
CA VAL A 160 7.62 -12.70 8.20
C VAL A 160 6.82 -11.47 7.82
N GLN A 161 5.74 -11.66 7.06
CA GLN A 161 4.85 -10.60 6.61
C GLN A 161 3.47 -10.78 7.22
N GLU A 162 2.96 -9.76 7.91
CA GLU A 162 1.60 -9.80 8.43
C GLU A 162 0.55 -9.80 7.31
N ALA A 163 -0.66 -10.23 7.63
CA ALA A 163 -1.77 -10.31 6.67
C ALA A 163 -2.14 -8.96 6.04
N ASP A 164 -1.74 -7.82 6.64
CA ASP A 164 -1.88 -6.49 6.05
C ASP A 164 -0.98 -6.28 4.80
N GLY A 165 -0.11 -7.24 4.49
CA GLY A 165 0.77 -7.24 3.32
C GLY A 165 1.88 -6.18 3.34
N THR A 166 2.01 -5.41 4.41
CA THR A 166 2.96 -4.29 4.50
C THR A 166 3.76 -4.25 5.80
N THR A 167 3.28 -4.89 6.85
CA THR A 167 4.02 -5.02 8.10
C THR A 167 4.96 -6.22 8.02
N TRP A 168 6.25 -5.96 8.22
CA TRP A 168 7.30 -6.95 8.12
C TRP A 168 8.01 -7.12 9.45
N HIS A 169 8.22 -8.36 9.84
CA HIS A 169 9.12 -8.71 10.93
C HIS A 169 10.47 -9.18 10.36
N THR A 170 11.53 -8.61 10.87
CA THR A 170 12.91 -8.88 10.43
C THR A 170 13.81 -9.09 11.64
N ALA A 171 14.99 -9.65 11.43
CA ALA A 171 15.95 -9.95 12.50
C ALA A 171 16.49 -8.70 13.21
N GLN A 172 16.31 -7.51 12.64
CA GLN A 172 16.69 -6.23 13.26
C GLN A 172 15.51 -5.25 13.16
N SER A 173 15.31 -4.47 14.22
CA SER A 173 14.37 -3.35 14.19
C SER A 173 14.86 -2.31 13.17
N GLY A 174 14.08 -2.03 12.14
CA GLY A 174 14.42 -0.94 11.23
C GLY A 174 14.25 -1.21 9.75
N GLY A 175 13.52 -2.23 9.35
CA GLY A 175 13.05 -2.32 7.97
C GLY A 175 13.28 -3.62 7.23
N VAL A 176 12.65 -3.69 6.09
CA VAL A 176 12.78 -4.78 5.12
C VAL A 176 14.22 -4.80 4.59
N GLY A 177 15.01 -5.75 4.97
CA GLY A 177 16.40 -5.84 4.51
C GLY A 177 17.22 -6.88 5.24
N THR A 178 16.91 -7.16 6.50
CA THR A 178 17.65 -8.14 7.31
C THR A 178 16.74 -9.34 7.58
N PRO A 179 16.93 -10.47 6.86
CA PRO A 179 16.14 -11.67 7.09
C PRO A 179 16.51 -12.33 8.41
N PHE A 180 15.61 -13.14 8.95
CA PHE A 180 15.98 -14.16 9.91
C PHE A 180 16.81 -15.20 9.19
N LEU A 181 18.01 -15.50 9.68
CA LEU A 181 18.86 -16.58 9.17
C LEU A 181 18.70 -17.80 10.06
N LEU A 182 18.38 -18.92 9.41
CA LEU A 182 18.24 -20.18 10.10
C LEU A 182 19.61 -20.84 10.20
N THR A 183 20.06 -21.07 11.42
CA THR A 183 21.29 -21.82 11.70
C THR A 183 20.96 -23.24 12.10
N THR A 184 21.83 -24.18 11.79
CA THR A 184 21.72 -25.57 12.25
C THR A 184 22.11 -25.69 13.71
#